data_d83d2f1c47a59e031e5d56dc74ecf389
#
_entry.id   d83d2f1c47a59e031e5d56dc74ecf389
#
_cell.length_a   1.000
_cell.length_b   1.000
_cell.length_c   1.000
_cell.angle_alpha   90.00
_cell.angle_beta   90.00
_cell.angle_gamma   90.00
#
_symmetry.space_group_name_H-M   'P 1'
#
loop_
_entity.id
_entity.type
_entity.pdbx_description
1 polymer ?
#
loop_
_entity_poly.entity_id
_entity_poly.type
_entity_poly.pdbx_seq_one_letter_code
_entity_poly.pdbx_strand_id
1 'polypeptide(L)'
;LGDVYKRQVGELYARGFRNFLSGMAVGFDLAAAEAVLELRERAPGVRLVAAVPFRGQEMRFSPADRERFRRVLAEADSVEVLAPAYHRGCYAVRNDFLVYNARVLVAWYDGSPGGTRYTVRRALGRGLEVVNLCPAAPVPPAPEPTLFG
;
A
#
# COMPACT_ATOMS: atom_id res chain seq x y z
N LEU A 1 3.42 -5.30 15.87
CA LEU A 1 3.00 -4.60 14.65
C LEU A 1 2.43 -5.56 13.61
N GLY A 2 3.06 -6.70 13.41
CA GLY A 2 2.55 -7.71 12.47
C GLY A 2 1.12 -8.14 12.78
N ASP A 3 0.78 -8.28 14.06
CA ASP A 3 -0.58 -8.66 14.46
C ASP A 3 -1.63 -7.60 14.14
N VAL A 4 -1.26 -6.32 14.19
CA VAL A 4 -2.14 -5.22 13.81
C VAL A 4 -2.48 -5.31 12.33
N TYR A 5 -1.49 -5.56 11.48
CA TYR A 5 -1.69 -5.67 10.04
C TYR A 5 -2.53 -6.90 9.68
N LYS A 6 -2.25 -8.03 10.31
CA LYS A 6 -3.01 -9.27 10.11
C LYS A 6 -4.47 -9.10 10.50
N ARG A 7 -4.73 -8.42 11.63
CA ARG A 7 -6.09 -8.14 12.08
C ARG A 7 -6.82 -7.25 11.08
N GLN A 8 -6.16 -6.19 10.61
CA GLN A 8 -6.78 -5.25 9.67
C GLN A 8 -7.12 -5.93 8.35
N VAL A 9 -6.21 -6.72 7.81
CA VAL A 9 -6.45 -7.46 6.56
C VAL A 9 -7.61 -8.44 6.75
N GLY A 10 -7.68 -9.13 7.89
CA GLY A 10 -8.77 -10.03 8.23
C GLY A 10 -10.11 -9.32 8.33
N GLU A 11 -10.15 -8.13 8.90
CA GLU A 11 -11.37 -7.32 8.99
C GLU A 11 -11.87 -6.90 7.62
N LEU A 12 -10.97 -6.52 6.73
CA LEU A 12 -11.33 -6.17 5.35
C LEU A 12 -11.84 -7.38 4.58
N TYR A 13 -11.23 -8.54 4.78
CA TYR A 13 -11.72 -9.78 4.20
C TYR A 13 -13.16 -10.08 4.68
N ALA A 14 -13.42 -9.92 5.97
CA ALA A 14 -14.75 -10.12 6.53
C ALA A 14 -15.79 -9.15 5.95
N ARG A 15 -15.35 -7.96 5.51
CA ARG A 15 -16.21 -6.97 4.84
C ARG A 15 -16.42 -7.28 3.36
N GLY A 16 -15.79 -8.31 2.82
CA GLY A 16 -15.93 -8.72 1.42
C GLY A 16 -14.80 -8.33 0.50
N PHE A 17 -13.76 -7.67 1.00
CA PHE A 17 -12.60 -7.32 0.17
C PHE A 17 -11.77 -8.55 -0.13
N ARG A 18 -11.34 -8.69 -1.39
CA ARG A 18 -10.55 -9.85 -1.87
C ARG A 18 -9.26 -9.43 -2.55
N ASN A 19 -9.23 -8.24 -3.15
CA ASN A 19 -8.07 -7.75 -3.88
C ASN A 19 -7.34 -6.72 -3.03
N PHE A 20 -6.07 -6.99 -2.75
CA PHE A 20 -5.22 -6.14 -1.92
C PHE A 20 -4.04 -5.67 -2.75
N LEU A 21 -3.79 -4.36 -2.72
CA LEU A 21 -2.70 -3.74 -3.46
C LEU A 21 -1.64 -3.26 -2.46
N SER A 22 -0.37 -3.49 -2.78
CA SER A 22 0.75 -2.98 -2.01
C SER A 22 1.68 -2.16 -2.89
N GLY A 23 2.12 -1.01 -2.39
CA GLY A 23 3.11 -0.17 -3.07
C GLY A 23 4.54 -0.64 -2.92
N MET A 24 4.77 -1.70 -2.15
CA MET A 24 6.05 -2.40 -2.03
C MET A 24 7.19 -1.55 -1.46
N ALA A 25 6.86 -0.50 -0.72
CA ALA A 25 7.87 0.26 0.02
C ALA A 25 8.31 -0.50 1.27
N VAL A 26 9.54 -0.29 1.70
CA VAL A 26 10.05 -0.85 2.96
C VAL A 26 9.21 -0.34 4.13
N GLY A 27 9.04 -1.17 5.13
CA GLY A 27 8.26 -0.86 6.31
C GLY A 27 6.82 -1.31 6.16
N PHE A 28 5.87 -0.37 6.25
CA PHE A 28 4.44 -0.70 6.29
C PHE A 28 3.96 -1.52 5.08
N ASP A 29 4.28 -1.07 3.87
CA ASP A 29 3.77 -1.72 2.66
C ASP A 29 4.21 -3.18 2.56
N LEU A 30 5.49 -3.43 2.81
CA LEU A 30 6.04 -4.77 2.72
C LEU A 30 5.46 -5.69 3.80
N ALA A 31 5.35 -5.19 5.03
CA ALA A 31 4.77 -5.95 6.13
C ALA A 31 3.28 -6.23 5.91
N ALA A 32 2.54 -5.28 5.40
CA ALA A 32 1.13 -5.47 5.06
C ALA A 32 0.95 -6.50 3.94
N ALA A 33 1.81 -6.45 2.92
CA ALA A 33 1.79 -7.44 1.84
C ALA A 33 2.03 -8.86 2.37
N GLU A 34 2.98 -9.02 3.29
CA GLU A 34 3.22 -10.31 3.95
C GLU A 34 2.00 -10.79 4.72
N ALA A 35 1.28 -9.88 5.39
CA ALA A 35 0.05 -10.23 6.09
C ALA A 35 -1.05 -10.69 5.11
N VAL A 36 -1.15 -10.09 3.94
CA VAL A 36 -2.09 -10.53 2.89
C VAL A 36 -1.75 -11.93 2.41
N LEU A 37 -0.47 -12.22 2.16
CA LEU A 37 -0.04 -13.54 1.73
C LEU A 37 -0.33 -14.61 2.78
N GLU A 38 -0.16 -14.29 4.05
CA GLU A 38 -0.50 -15.20 5.14
C GLU A 38 -2.02 -15.45 5.19
N LEU A 39 -2.83 -14.41 5.05
CA LEU A 39 -4.28 -14.55 4.98
C LEU A 39 -4.70 -15.46 3.82
N ARG A 40 -4.07 -15.30 2.66
CA ARG A 40 -4.39 -16.07 1.45
C ARG A 40 -4.28 -17.57 1.66
N GLU A 41 -3.39 -18.02 2.54
CA GLU A 41 -3.22 -19.46 2.83
C GLU A 41 -4.49 -20.11 3.39
N ARG A 42 -5.35 -19.32 4.06
CA ARG A 42 -6.56 -19.84 4.72
C ARG A 42 -7.85 -19.14 4.28
N ALA A 43 -7.76 -18.16 3.39
CA ALA A 43 -8.91 -17.37 2.97
C ALA A 43 -9.09 -17.45 1.45
N PRO A 44 -10.16 -18.10 0.96
CA PRO A 44 -10.36 -18.27 -0.47
C PRO A 44 -10.53 -16.95 -1.21
N GLY A 45 -9.91 -16.86 -2.37
CA GLY A 45 -10.09 -15.73 -3.27
C GLY A 45 -9.28 -14.50 -2.95
N VAL A 46 -8.50 -14.49 -1.87
CA VAL A 46 -7.61 -13.38 -1.55
C VAL A 46 -6.51 -13.29 -2.60
N ARG A 47 -6.29 -12.09 -3.14
CA ARG A 47 -5.28 -11.83 -4.17
C ARG A 47 -4.45 -10.63 -3.76
N LEU A 48 -3.14 -10.71 -4.04
CA LEU A 48 -2.20 -9.62 -3.81
C LEU A 48 -1.70 -9.09 -5.15
N VAL A 49 -1.84 -7.78 -5.34
CA VAL A 49 -1.25 -7.05 -6.46
C VAL A 49 -0.10 -6.20 -5.94
N ALA A 50 1.10 -6.44 -6.42
CA ALA A 50 2.27 -5.65 -6.06
C ALA A 50 2.48 -4.55 -7.10
N ALA A 51 2.41 -3.28 -6.66
CA ALA A 51 2.65 -2.12 -7.51
C ALA A 51 4.06 -1.60 -7.26
N VAL A 52 4.96 -1.86 -8.19
CA VAL A 52 6.37 -1.50 -8.07
C VAL A 52 6.61 -0.20 -8.82
N PRO A 53 7.13 0.85 -8.15
CA PRO A 53 7.29 2.16 -8.82
C PRO A 53 8.28 2.11 -9.98
N PHE A 54 9.34 1.32 -9.88
CA PHE A 54 10.31 1.15 -10.97
C PHE A 54 11.09 -0.15 -10.79
N ARG A 55 11.56 -0.69 -11.90
CA ARG A 55 12.35 -1.92 -11.90
C ARG A 55 13.66 -1.68 -11.16
N GLY A 56 13.99 -2.60 -10.23
CA GLY A 56 15.21 -2.51 -9.45
C GLY A 56 15.11 -1.70 -8.17
N GLN A 57 13.89 -1.33 -7.75
CA GLN A 57 13.67 -0.60 -6.50
C GLN A 57 14.38 -1.27 -5.31
N GLU A 58 14.36 -2.60 -5.25
CA GLU A 58 14.93 -3.36 -4.13
C GLU A 58 16.46 -3.25 -4.01
N MET A 59 17.12 -2.79 -5.04
CA MET A 59 18.59 -2.61 -5.00
C MET A 59 19.01 -1.54 -3.99
N ARG A 60 18.08 -0.68 -3.56
CA ARG A 60 18.30 0.36 -2.54
C ARG A 60 18.02 -0.12 -1.13
N PHE A 61 17.52 -1.35 -0.98
CA PHE A 61 17.13 -1.90 0.32
C PHE A 61 18.32 -2.60 1.00
N SER A 62 18.19 -2.82 2.32
CA SER A 62 19.08 -3.73 3.02
C SER A 62 18.97 -5.14 2.44
N PRO A 63 19.97 -6.00 2.61
CA PRO A 63 19.88 -7.38 2.13
C PRO A 63 18.65 -8.12 2.65
N ALA A 64 18.29 -7.94 3.91
CA ALA A 64 17.11 -8.57 4.51
C ALA A 64 15.81 -8.10 3.87
N ASP A 65 15.64 -6.79 3.68
CA ASP A 65 14.45 -6.23 3.05
C ASP A 65 14.37 -6.58 1.57
N ARG A 66 15.51 -6.66 0.91
CA ARG A 66 15.57 -7.08 -0.50
C ARG A 66 15.06 -8.50 -0.66
N GLU A 67 15.46 -9.40 0.23
CA GLU A 67 14.98 -10.78 0.21
C GLU A 67 13.47 -10.85 0.44
N ARG A 68 12.95 -10.11 1.41
CA ARG A 68 11.52 -10.04 1.68
C ARG A 68 10.75 -9.50 0.47
N PHE A 69 11.23 -8.44 -0.14
CA PHE A 69 10.64 -7.85 -1.34
C PHE A 69 10.56 -8.88 -2.47
N ARG A 70 11.66 -9.58 -2.74
CA ARG A 70 11.71 -10.60 -3.81
C ARG A 70 10.77 -11.75 -3.53
N ARG A 71 10.65 -12.16 -2.27
CA ARG A 71 9.72 -13.23 -1.88
C ARG A 71 8.27 -12.79 -2.12
N VAL A 72 7.92 -11.58 -1.73
CA VAL A 72 6.58 -11.07 -1.96
C VAL A 72 6.26 -10.99 -3.45
N LEU A 73 7.19 -10.51 -4.27
CA LEU A 73 6.99 -10.47 -5.71
C LEU A 73 6.78 -11.87 -6.31
N ALA A 74 7.54 -12.85 -5.85
CA ALA A 74 7.42 -14.22 -6.34
C ALA A 74 6.07 -14.84 -6.00
N GLU A 75 5.48 -14.46 -4.87
CA GLU A 75 4.23 -15.01 -4.38
C GLU A 75 3.00 -14.19 -4.76
N ALA A 76 3.17 -12.94 -5.20
CA ALA A 76 2.07 -12.08 -5.58
C ALA A 76 1.27 -12.67 -6.76
N ASP A 77 -0.04 -12.44 -6.76
CA ASP A 77 -0.91 -12.89 -7.85
C ASP A 77 -0.66 -12.08 -9.12
N SER A 78 -0.27 -10.82 -8.96
CA SER A 78 0.04 -9.95 -10.08
C SER A 78 1.08 -8.92 -9.64
N VAL A 79 1.96 -8.55 -10.56
CA VAL A 79 3.01 -7.55 -10.35
C VAL A 79 2.92 -6.51 -11.45
N GLU A 80 2.72 -5.25 -11.05
CA GLU A 80 2.66 -4.11 -11.96
C GLU A 80 3.92 -3.26 -11.75
N VAL A 81 4.85 -3.31 -12.70
CA VAL A 81 6.04 -2.47 -12.70
C VAL A 81 5.75 -1.22 -13.52
N LEU A 82 5.68 -0.06 -12.85
CA LEU A 82 5.16 1.16 -13.46
C LEU A 82 6.17 1.94 -14.29
N ALA A 83 7.47 1.68 -14.10
CA ALA A 83 8.52 2.32 -14.90
C ALA A 83 9.71 1.38 -15.04
N PRO A 84 10.47 1.48 -16.16
CA PRO A 84 11.63 0.62 -16.39
C PRO A 84 12.84 0.99 -15.53
N ALA A 85 12.87 2.22 -14.99
CA ALA A 85 13.96 2.71 -14.15
C ALA A 85 13.44 3.84 -13.27
N TYR A 86 14.22 4.20 -12.26
CA TYR A 86 13.89 5.36 -11.42
C TYR A 86 13.76 6.62 -12.27
N HIS A 87 12.72 7.40 -11.98
CA HIS A 87 12.57 8.75 -12.50
C HIS A 87 11.91 9.63 -11.44
N ARG A 88 12.12 10.94 -11.55
CA ARG A 88 11.50 11.88 -10.62
C ARG A 88 9.98 11.75 -10.71
N GLY A 89 9.33 11.62 -9.55
CA GLY A 89 7.87 11.46 -9.48
C GLY A 89 7.37 10.02 -9.56
N CYS A 90 8.24 9.02 -9.71
CA CYS A 90 7.83 7.63 -9.84
C CYS A 90 7.04 7.13 -8.61
N TYR A 91 7.38 7.60 -7.42
CA TYR A 91 6.64 7.22 -6.21
C TYR A 91 5.24 7.81 -6.18
N ALA A 92 5.07 9.04 -6.65
CA ALA A 92 3.75 9.66 -6.77
C ALA A 92 2.88 8.90 -7.78
N VAL A 93 3.45 8.50 -8.91
CA VAL A 93 2.74 7.68 -9.90
C VAL A 93 2.28 6.36 -9.27
N ARG A 94 3.15 5.68 -8.52
CA ARG A 94 2.77 4.46 -7.82
C ARG A 94 1.65 4.71 -6.82
N ASN A 95 1.73 5.79 -6.04
CA ASN A 95 0.72 6.12 -5.05
C ASN A 95 -0.63 6.43 -5.72
N ASP A 96 -0.63 7.14 -6.84
CA ASP A 96 -1.84 7.39 -7.62
C ASP A 96 -2.45 6.08 -8.14
N PHE A 97 -1.63 5.16 -8.62
CA PHE A 97 -2.08 3.84 -9.06
C PHE A 97 -2.83 3.11 -7.93
N LEU A 98 -2.29 3.13 -6.73
CA LEU A 98 -2.94 2.50 -5.57
C LEU A 98 -4.31 3.14 -5.30
N VAL A 99 -4.37 4.45 -5.24
CA VAL A 99 -5.60 5.18 -4.94
C VAL A 99 -6.65 4.98 -6.03
N TYR A 100 -6.26 5.01 -7.30
CA TYR A 100 -7.18 4.81 -8.41
C TYR A 100 -7.80 3.41 -8.45
N ASN A 101 -7.12 2.42 -7.89
CA ASN A 101 -7.55 1.02 -7.94
C ASN A 101 -8.09 0.49 -6.61
N ALA A 102 -8.43 1.37 -5.67
CA ALA A 102 -8.87 0.97 -4.35
C ALA A 102 -10.14 1.71 -3.93
N ARG A 103 -10.86 1.14 -2.96
CA ARG A 103 -11.98 1.77 -2.26
C ARG A 103 -11.61 2.16 -0.84
N VAL A 104 -10.64 1.46 -0.26
CA VAL A 104 -10.15 1.69 1.09
C VAL A 104 -8.64 1.83 1.02
N LEU A 105 -8.12 2.87 1.63
CA LEU A 105 -6.69 3.03 1.85
C LEU A 105 -6.39 2.69 3.31
N VAL A 106 -5.53 1.71 3.52
CA VAL A 106 -4.94 1.44 4.83
C VAL A 106 -3.58 2.09 4.87
N ALA A 107 -3.32 2.90 5.87
CA ALA A 107 -2.10 3.68 5.95
C ALA A 107 -1.53 3.70 7.36
N TRP A 108 -0.25 3.98 7.46
CA TRP A 108 0.42 4.34 8.70
C TRP A 108 0.87 5.79 8.56
N TYR A 109 0.01 6.72 8.99
CA TYR A 109 0.23 8.14 8.84
C TYR A 109 0.42 8.79 10.20
N ASP A 110 1.61 9.31 10.46
CA ASP A 110 1.98 9.93 11.73
C ASP A 110 1.85 11.47 11.74
N GLY A 111 1.34 12.04 10.67
CA GLY A 111 1.16 13.50 10.54
C GLY A 111 2.30 14.21 9.83
N SER A 112 3.43 13.54 9.60
CA SER A 112 4.56 14.17 8.94
C SER A 112 4.34 14.37 7.45
N PRO A 113 4.98 15.37 6.84
CA PRO A 113 4.94 15.55 5.39
C PRO A 113 5.67 14.40 4.69
N GLY A 114 5.29 14.12 3.44
CA GLY A 114 5.91 13.08 2.63
C GLY A 114 4.90 12.27 1.82
N GLY A 115 5.34 11.12 1.34
CA GLY A 115 4.55 10.27 0.44
C GLY A 115 3.25 9.75 1.05
N THR A 116 3.25 9.41 2.34
CA THR A 116 2.03 8.94 3.00
C THR A 116 0.98 10.04 3.08
N ARG A 117 1.39 11.28 3.43
CA ARG A 117 0.48 12.43 3.44
C ARG A 117 -0.11 12.67 2.05
N TYR A 118 0.74 12.62 1.02
CA TYR A 118 0.29 12.76 -0.37
C TYR A 118 -0.81 11.75 -0.69
N THR A 119 -0.56 10.47 -0.39
CA THR A 119 -1.48 9.39 -0.68
C THR A 119 -2.79 9.52 0.09
N VAL A 120 -2.73 9.88 1.37
CA VAL A 120 -3.93 10.09 2.19
C VAL A 120 -4.78 11.24 1.63
N ARG A 121 -4.16 12.35 1.26
CA ARG A 121 -4.87 13.48 0.66
C ARG A 121 -5.55 13.10 -0.66
N ARG A 122 -4.84 12.36 -1.51
CA ARG A 122 -5.40 11.88 -2.78
C ARG A 122 -6.59 10.95 -2.54
N ALA A 123 -6.47 10.04 -1.59
CA ALA A 123 -7.55 9.12 -1.24
C ALA A 123 -8.77 9.86 -0.74
N LEU A 124 -8.59 10.81 0.17
CA LEU A 124 -9.69 11.61 0.69
C LEU A 124 -10.36 12.43 -0.42
N GLY A 125 -9.58 13.02 -1.32
CA GLY A 125 -10.09 13.79 -2.45
C GLY A 125 -10.91 12.95 -3.43
N ARG A 126 -10.65 11.65 -3.50
CA ARG A 126 -11.41 10.72 -4.34
C ARG A 126 -12.55 10.01 -3.60
N GLY A 127 -12.76 10.34 -2.33
CA GLY A 127 -13.84 9.75 -1.54
C GLY A 127 -13.58 8.36 -1.01
N LEU A 128 -12.30 7.92 -0.96
CA LEU A 128 -11.96 6.64 -0.35
C LEU A 128 -12.15 6.70 1.16
N GLU A 129 -12.50 5.56 1.73
CA GLU A 129 -12.35 5.35 3.17
C GLU A 129 -10.86 5.24 3.49
N VAL A 130 -10.40 5.94 4.53
CA VAL A 130 -9.00 5.86 4.98
C VAL A 130 -8.98 5.27 6.39
N VAL A 131 -8.23 4.17 6.54
CA VAL A 131 -7.99 3.52 7.82
C VAL A 131 -6.55 3.80 8.22
N ASN A 132 -6.35 4.64 9.21
CA ASN A 132 -5.01 4.96 9.71
C ASN A 132 -4.70 4.09 10.92
N LEU A 133 -3.67 3.25 10.81
CA LEU A 133 -3.27 2.33 11.86
C LEU A 133 -2.26 2.92 12.85
N CYS A 134 -1.77 4.14 12.60
CA CYS A 134 -0.83 4.79 13.50
C CYS A 134 -1.53 5.10 14.83
N PRO A 135 -0.99 4.64 15.98
CA PRO A 135 -1.62 4.88 17.29
C PRO A 135 -1.77 6.36 17.66
N ALA A 136 -0.86 7.20 17.18
CA ALA A 136 -0.90 8.65 17.37
C ALA A 136 -1.69 9.33 16.24
N ALA A 137 -2.82 8.74 15.82
CA ALA A 137 -3.59 9.20 14.68
C ALA A 137 -3.78 10.72 14.68
N PRO A 138 -3.15 11.43 13.74
CA PRO A 138 -3.26 12.89 13.67
C PRO A 138 -4.60 13.31 13.07
N VAL A 139 -4.89 14.58 13.15
CA VAL A 139 -6.01 15.16 12.39
C VAL A 139 -5.73 14.87 10.90
N PRO A 140 -6.72 14.32 10.17
CA PRO A 140 -6.51 14.04 8.75
C PRO A 140 -6.17 15.34 8.00
N PRO A 141 -5.27 15.27 6.99
CA PRO A 141 -4.98 16.44 6.17
C PRO A 141 -6.21 16.81 5.34
N ALA A 142 -6.28 18.07 4.93
CA ALA A 142 -7.34 18.51 4.03
C ALA A 142 -7.32 17.66 2.76
N PRO A 143 -8.49 17.29 2.20
CA PRO A 143 -8.55 16.59 0.93
C PRO A 143 -7.88 17.40 -0.17
N GLU A 144 -7.36 16.70 -1.18
CA GLU A 144 -6.83 17.38 -2.34
C GLU A 144 -7.97 18.11 -3.06
N PRO A 145 -7.78 19.38 -3.46
CA PRO A 145 -8.79 20.08 -4.23
C PRO A 145 -9.13 19.36 -5.52
N THR A 146 -10.40 19.32 -5.88
CA THR A 146 -10.86 18.81 -7.16
C THR A 146 -11.13 19.97 -8.11
N LEU A 147 -11.03 19.72 -9.42
CA LEU A 147 -11.27 20.74 -10.44
C LEU A 147 -12.74 21.17 -10.48
N PHE A 148 -13.64 20.36 -9.98
CA PHE A 148 -15.08 20.56 -10.12
C PHE A 148 -15.83 20.51 -8.78
N GLY A 149 -15.17 20.90 -7.75
CA GLY A 149 -15.82 21.04 -6.45
C GLY A 149 -15.65 20.01 -5.48
#